data_1a827e7b7f540e3d091600c2f5f24fda
#
_entry.id   1a827e7b7f540e3d091600c2f5f24fda
#
_cell.length_a   1.000
_cell.length_b   1.000
_cell.length_c   1.000
_cell.angle_alpha   90.00
_cell.angle_beta   90.00
_cell.angle_gamma   90.00
#
_symmetry.space_group_name_H-M   'P 1'
#
loop_
_entity.id
_entity.type
_entity.pdbx_description
1 polymer ?
#
loop_
_entity_poly.entity_id
_entity_poly.type
_entity_poly.pdbx_seq_one_letter_code
_entity_poly.pdbx_strand_id
1 'polypeptide(L)'
;MKTTNAFESSHHGFSSAPQLNTWFVLLTVALAFTLTTASLASGNYDGPAELPRVTVPSTMADTPAPGSITSVNAGDSLQLALNNAQCGDVIQLQAGATFTGTFTLPAKNCDINHWIIIRTNAPDTALPAEGQRATPCYAGVASLVGRPRYSCSNPQNIMARVQMQKGGDGPIRFATGANYYRFIGLEITRAAGILGSARLITVKGTADHIVVDRSWLHGAVQDETRVGIGLSGMSNAAVVDSYFSDFHCISKSGSCIDSHAIGGGVSNTQDGPFKIQDNFLEASGQEILFGGGPATLTPTDIEIRNNHFWKPWQWMKGSPNFIGGPDGNPFVIKNHFELKNAVRVLVEGNLMENNWGGFAEGGYAVLIAPKNQYSTWTASSICPTCRVTDVTFRYVRISHTGAGFCLATALSGNGVNGGVALAGKRWSIHDVVLDDVSTKYIGSGTAIEIMNSWPSNALNNVTINHVTAFPDPGSHMLTVGNTVSAAPMYGLVFTNNLIVTGRYPVWNTGGSTSCSAANVPVTSINNCFTTNVFANNGLIAAPAAFPPSAWPSTNMFPPTIPDVDFANYNNGNGGNYQLMPSSSYKNQATDGKDLGANIVQLNAAMTSVQ
;
A
#
# COMPACT_ATOMS: atom_id res chain seq x y z
N MET A 1 -50.91 -0.71 44.66
CA MET A 1 -50.84 -0.37 46.09
C MET A 1 -49.77 0.71 46.14
N LYS A 2 -50.11 2.02 46.12
CA LYS A 2 -50.35 2.92 47.26
C LYS A 2 -49.11 2.95 48.18
N THR A 3 -48.43 4.04 48.44
CA THR A 3 -48.76 5.48 48.69
C THR A 3 -47.47 6.21 48.90
N THR A 4 -47.18 7.35 48.27
CA THR A 4 -47.33 8.80 48.64
C THR A 4 -46.92 9.22 50.06
N ASN A 5 -46.12 10.26 50.14
CA ASN A 5 -46.20 11.58 50.79
C ASN A 5 -44.83 12.07 51.20
N ALA A 6 -44.31 13.20 50.89
CA ALA A 6 -44.68 14.61 50.90
C ALA A 6 -44.61 15.31 52.27
N PHE A 7 -44.17 16.58 52.25
CA PHE A 7 -44.25 17.69 53.24
C PHE A 7 -43.10 17.82 54.23
N GLU A 8 -42.65 18.97 54.66
CA GLU A 8 -42.80 20.39 54.39
C GLU A 8 -41.75 21.18 55.24
N SER A 9 -41.38 22.27 54.74
CA SER A 9 -40.89 23.54 55.22
C SER A 9 -40.99 23.94 56.69
N SER A 10 -40.07 24.78 57.17
CA SER A 10 -40.44 26.08 57.81
C SER A 10 -39.24 26.97 58.18
N HIS A 11 -39.51 28.24 58.14
CA HIS A 11 -38.73 29.45 58.35
C HIS A 11 -38.40 29.80 59.84
N HIS A 12 -37.53 30.82 59.93
CA HIS A 12 -37.29 31.88 60.93
C HIS A 12 -35.89 31.83 61.54
N GLY A 13 -35.12 32.87 61.76
CA GLY A 13 -35.36 34.32 61.70
C GLY A 13 -34.13 35.05 62.35
N PHE A 14 -34.01 36.30 62.11
CA PHE A 14 -33.03 37.34 62.45
C PHE A 14 -32.31 37.32 63.76
N SER A 15 -31.01 37.80 63.79
CA SER A 15 -30.53 38.89 64.67
C SER A 15 -29.09 39.31 64.37
N SER A 16 -28.93 40.57 64.15
CA SER A 16 -27.92 41.65 64.33
C SER A 16 -26.49 41.37 64.81
N ALA A 17 -25.57 42.17 64.22
CA ALA A 17 -24.12 42.32 64.32
C ALA A 17 -23.63 42.79 65.75
N PRO A 18 -22.27 42.87 66.03
CA PRO A 18 -21.51 44.02 65.55
C PRO A 18 -20.06 43.76 65.05
N GLN A 19 -19.53 44.83 64.45
CA GLN A 19 -18.22 44.98 63.81
C GLN A 19 -17.01 44.74 64.78
N LEU A 20 -15.95 44.12 64.26
CA LEU A 20 -14.56 44.38 64.68
C LEU A 20 -13.66 44.29 63.42
N ASN A 21 -12.96 45.39 63.18
CA ASN A 21 -11.90 45.54 62.20
C ASN A 21 -10.69 44.67 62.52
N THR A 22 -10.24 43.85 61.62
CA THR A 22 -8.86 43.36 61.58
C THR A 22 -8.42 43.17 60.14
N TRP A 23 -7.35 43.84 59.78
CA TRP A 23 -6.69 43.78 58.50
C TRP A 23 -6.09 42.39 58.30
N PHE A 24 -6.57 41.62 57.29
CA PHE A 24 -5.86 40.47 56.73
C PHE A 24 -5.54 40.73 55.28
N VAL A 25 -4.25 40.74 54.99
CA VAL A 25 -3.69 40.76 53.63
C VAL A 25 -4.03 39.43 52.99
N LEU A 26 -4.96 39.41 52.04
CA LEU A 26 -5.22 38.25 51.20
C LEU A 26 -4.19 38.19 50.07
N LEU A 27 -3.25 37.26 50.17
CA LEU A 27 -2.39 36.83 49.09
C LEU A 27 -3.22 35.93 48.17
N THR A 28 -3.78 36.49 47.07
CA THR A 28 -4.42 35.70 46.00
C THR A 28 -3.35 35.07 45.13
N VAL A 29 -3.06 33.78 45.35
CA VAL A 29 -2.33 32.95 44.39
C VAL A 29 -3.28 32.61 43.25
N ALA A 30 -3.15 33.33 42.14
CA ALA A 30 -3.82 33.00 40.89
C ALA A 30 -3.13 31.78 40.31
N LEU A 31 -3.71 30.59 40.49
CA LEU A 31 -3.33 29.39 39.77
C LEU A 31 -3.80 29.52 38.30
N ALA A 32 -2.93 29.99 37.45
CA ALA A 32 -3.18 29.99 36.00
C ALA A 32 -3.16 28.53 35.50
N PHE A 33 -4.33 27.92 35.38
CA PHE A 33 -4.48 26.71 34.57
C PHE A 33 -4.29 27.12 33.12
N THR A 34 -3.10 26.90 32.56
CA THR A 34 -2.90 26.87 31.12
C THR A 34 -3.58 25.63 30.61
N LEU A 35 -4.81 25.77 30.15
CA LEU A 35 -5.43 24.82 29.22
C LEU A 35 -4.59 24.81 27.94
N THR A 36 -3.64 23.91 27.85
CA THR A 36 -3.08 23.53 26.57
C THR A 36 -4.23 22.88 25.77
N THR A 37 -4.93 23.68 25.00
CA THR A 37 -5.75 23.17 23.91
C THR A 37 -4.78 22.45 22.99
N ALA A 38 -4.77 21.12 23.05
CA ALA A 38 -4.18 20.33 22.00
C ALA A 38 -4.90 20.76 20.72
N SER A 39 -4.26 21.58 19.91
CA SER A 39 -4.69 21.86 18.54
C SER A 39 -4.71 20.51 17.87
N LEU A 40 -5.91 19.96 17.66
CA LEU A 40 -6.10 18.88 16.70
C LEU A 40 -5.59 19.46 15.38
N ALA A 41 -4.42 19.02 14.94
CA ALA A 41 -3.90 19.40 13.64
C ALA A 41 -5.00 19.14 12.63
N SER A 42 -5.46 20.18 11.96
CA SER A 42 -6.43 20.04 10.87
C SER A 42 -5.81 19.09 9.87
N GLY A 43 -6.45 17.94 9.60
CA GLY A 43 -5.94 16.93 8.67
C GLY A 43 -5.61 17.58 7.34
N ASN A 44 -4.48 17.24 6.75
CA ASN A 44 -4.12 17.64 5.40
C ASN A 44 -4.87 16.71 4.44
N TYR A 45 -5.75 17.28 3.60
CA TYR A 45 -6.59 16.51 2.68
C TYR A 45 -6.08 16.63 1.24
N ASP A 46 -6.20 15.53 0.51
CA ASP A 46 -5.97 15.45 -0.93
C ASP A 46 -7.25 14.88 -1.58
N GLY A 47 -8.05 15.77 -2.15
CA GLY A 47 -9.43 15.45 -2.51
C GLY A 47 -10.26 15.08 -1.26
N PRO A 48 -11.02 13.97 -1.28
CA PRO A 48 -11.77 13.52 -0.11
C PRO A 48 -10.91 12.83 0.95
N ALA A 49 -9.70 12.38 0.61
CA ALA A 49 -8.85 11.57 1.47
C ALA A 49 -7.98 12.42 2.41
N GLU A 50 -7.90 12.03 3.66
CA GLU A 50 -6.92 12.57 4.60
C GLU A 50 -5.57 11.89 4.39
N LEU A 51 -4.52 12.68 4.23
CA LEU A 51 -3.15 12.18 4.09
C LEU A 51 -2.60 11.64 5.43
N PRO A 52 -1.55 10.81 5.41
CA PRO A 52 -0.83 10.44 6.63
C PRO A 52 -0.48 11.65 7.49
N ARG A 53 -0.75 11.55 8.77
CA ARG A 53 -0.50 12.64 9.75
C ARG A 53 0.92 12.64 10.26
N VAL A 54 1.56 11.48 10.19
CA VAL A 54 2.90 11.23 10.74
C VAL A 54 3.70 10.49 9.68
N THR A 55 4.93 10.96 9.43
CA THR A 55 5.93 10.24 8.66
C THR A 55 6.97 9.63 9.58
N VAL A 56 7.52 8.46 9.21
CA VAL A 56 8.56 7.80 10.00
C VAL A 56 9.91 8.41 9.67
N PRO A 57 10.61 9.03 10.64
CA PRO A 57 12.00 9.45 10.48
C PRO A 57 12.89 8.23 10.18
N SER A 58 13.69 8.29 9.13
CA SER A 58 14.43 7.10 8.68
C SER A 58 15.81 7.42 8.08
N THR A 59 16.27 8.68 8.16
CA THR A 59 17.62 9.03 7.73
C THR A 59 18.66 8.51 8.72
N MET A 60 19.92 8.47 8.30
CA MET A 60 21.02 8.11 9.21
C MET A 60 21.10 9.06 10.39
N ALA A 61 20.80 10.35 10.16
CA ALA A 61 20.76 11.37 11.21
C ALA A 61 19.61 11.14 12.22
N ASP A 62 18.51 10.52 11.78
CA ASP A 62 17.37 10.19 12.66
C ASP A 62 17.60 8.96 13.53
N THR A 63 18.65 8.18 13.26
CA THR A 63 18.92 6.90 13.92
C THR A 63 20.33 6.84 14.52
N PRO A 64 20.71 7.78 15.41
CA PRO A 64 22.06 7.83 15.95
C PRO A 64 22.40 6.60 16.80
N ALA A 65 23.64 6.12 16.66
CA ALA A 65 24.19 5.02 17.42
C ALA A 65 25.58 5.41 17.98
N PRO A 66 25.64 6.20 19.08
CA PRO A 66 26.88 6.76 19.60
C PRO A 66 27.68 5.79 20.47
N GLY A 67 27.23 4.55 20.65
CA GLY A 67 27.85 3.55 21.50
C GLY A 67 29.06 2.84 20.89
N SER A 68 29.30 1.64 21.32
CA SER A 68 30.46 0.85 20.94
C SER A 68 30.24 0.12 19.60
N ILE A 69 31.32 -0.17 18.90
CA ILE A 69 31.31 -1.02 17.70
C ILE A 69 31.76 -2.43 18.08
N THR A 70 30.90 -3.41 17.79
CA THR A 70 31.20 -4.83 17.95
C THR A 70 31.35 -5.49 16.59
N SER A 71 32.53 -6.01 16.27
CA SER A 71 32.78 -6.80 15.05
C SER A 71 32.37 -8.26 15.25
N VAL A 72 31.64 -8.81 14.27
CA VAL A 72 31.20 -10.21 14.23
C VAL A 72 31.73 -10.82 12.93
N ASN A 73 32.71 -11.69 13.03
CA ASN A 73 33.36 -12.34 11.88
C ASN A 73 32.66 -13.65 11.52
N ALA A 74 33.03 -14.22 10.37
CA ALA A 74 32.58 -15.56 9.99
C ALA A 74 32.91 -16.60 11.06
N GLY A 75 31.89 -17.32 11.53
CA GLY A 75 32.05 -18.31 12.61
C GLY A 75 31.71 -17.76 14.00
N ASP A 76 31.69 -16.46 14.21
CA ASP A 76 31.27 -15.87 15.48
C ASP A 76 29.76 -16.01 15.68
N SER A 77 29.32 -15.92 16.94
CA SER A 77 27.89 -15.99 17.29
C SER A 77 27.24 -14.65 17.15
N LEU A 78 26.50 -14.44 16.06
CA LEU A 78 25.66 -13.25 15.88
C LEU A 78 24.63 -13.11 17.03
N GLN A 79 24.01 -14.22 17.46
CA GLN A 79 23.04 -14.15 18.57
C GLN A 79 23.66 -13.66 19.88
N LEU A 80 24.90 -14.03 20.15
CA LEU A 80 25.62 -13.54 21.34
C LEU A 80 25.88 -12.04 21.25
N ALA A 81 26.30 -11.54 20.08
CA ALA A 81 26.48 -10.11 19.84
C ALA A 81 25.16 -9.34 20.03
N LEU A 82 24.05 -9.83 19.48
CA LEU A 82 22.71 -9.25 19.67
C LEU A 82 22.27 -9.22 21.13
N ASN A 83 22.55 -10.28 21.89
CA ASN A 83 22.21 -10.36 23.31
C ASN A 83 22.99 -9.34 24.16
N ASN A 84 24.26 -9.15 23.85
CA ASN A 84 25.19 -8.32 24.60
C ASN A 84 25.12 -6.82 24.22
N ALA A 85 24.63 -6.50 23.01
CA ALA A 85 24.52 -5.11 22.54
C ALA A 85 23.77 -4.23 23.52
N GLN A 86 24.26 -3.03 23.72
CA GLN A 86 23.61 -1.98 24.48
C GLN A 86 22.94 -0.97 23.52
N CYS A 87 22.05 -0.15 24.04
CA CYS A 87 21.47 0.93 23.25
C CYS A 87 22.56 1.89 22.76
N GLY A 88 22.54 2.21 21.48
CA GLY A 88 23.56 3.00 20.81
C GLY A 88 24.68 2.20 20.15
N ASP A 89 24.73 0.88 20.30
CA ASP A 89 25.81 0.07 19.74
C ASP A 89 25.63 -0.22 18.24
N VAL A 90 26.77 -0.42 17.56
CA VAL A 90 26.83 -0.85 16.17
C VAL A 90 27.41 -2.26 16.10
N ILE A 91 26.64 -3.21 15.59
CA ILE A 91 27.07 -4.59 15.31
C ILE A 91 27.51 -4.66 13.85
N GLN A 92 28.82 -4.77 13.62
CA GLN A 92 29.40 -4.86 12.28
C GLN A 92 29.66 -6.32 11.90
N LEU A 93 28.91 -6.80 10.91
CA LEU A 93 29.04 -8.12 10.34
C LEU A 93 30.08 -8.12 9.23
N GLN A 94 30.98 -9.09 9.21
CA GLN A 94 31.99 -9.22 8.18
C GLN A 94 31.36 -9.23 6.78
N ALA A 95 31.81 -8.34 5.91
CA ALA A 95 31.36 -8.23 4.53
C ALA A 95 31.56 -9.55 3.77
N GLY A 96 30.55 -9.96 3.01
CA GLY A 96 30.55 -11.21 2.26
C GLY A 96 30.45 -12.48 3.11
N ALA A 97 30.47 -12.38 4.45
CA ALA A 97 30.29 -13.54 5.31
C ALA A 97 28.82 -13.96 5.43
N THR A 98 28.62 -15.26 5.75
CA THR A 98 27.27 -15.82 5.92
C THR A 98 27.04 -16.21 7.37
N PHE A 99 25.95 -15.69 7.93
CA PHE A 99 25.45 -16.00 9.28
C PHE A 99 24.17 -16.81 9.15
N THR A 100 24.26 -18.10 9.52
CA THR A 100 23.15 -19.05 9.34
C THR A 100 22.45 -19.32 10.66
N GLY A 101 21.16 -19.08 10.72
CA GLY A 101 20.37 -19.32 11.94
C GLY A 101 19.02 -18.64 11.95
N THR A 102 18.44 -18.60 13.11
CA THR A 102 17.28 -17.76 13.45
C THR A 102 17.71 -16.86 14.60
N PHE A 103 17.83 -15.60 14.31
CA PHE A 103 18.35 -14.60 15.24
C PHE A 103 17.19 -13.81 15.83
N THR A 104 17.14 -13.79 17.17
CA THR A 104 16.14 -13.03 17.91
C THR A 104 16.74 -11.71 18.40
N LEU A 105 16.14 -10.61 17.99
CA LEU A 105 16.49 -9.26 18.45
C LEU A 105 15.76 -9.01 19.76
N PRO A 106 16.48 -8.88 20.90
CA PRO A 106 15.86 -8.72 22.21
C PRO A 106 15.22 -7.35 22.38
N ALA A 107 14.22 -7.26 23.26
CA ALA A 107 13.77 -5.98 23.78
C ALA A 107 14.87 -5.32 24.61
N LYS A 108 15.09 -4.04 24.36
CA LYS A 108 16.05 -3.18 25.08
C LYS A 108 15.34 -1.88 25.47
N ASN A 109 15.82 -1.20 26.48
CA ASN A 109 15.29 0.11 26.88
C ASN A 109 15.98 1.23 26.09
N CYS A 110 15.94 1.12 24.75
CA CYS A 110 16.53 2.13 23.87
C CYS A 110 15.59 3.32 23.66
N ASP A 111 16.13 4.40 23.12
CA ASP A 111 15.42 5.63 22.81
C ASP A 111 15.84 6.19 21.44
N ILE A 112 15.25 7.30 21.05
CA ILE A 112 15.46 7.92 19.72
C ILE A 112 16.93 8.35 19.49
N ASN A 113 17.74 8.53 20.52
CA ASN A 113 19.14 8.94 20.42
C ASN A 113 20.12 7.75 20.51
N HIS A 114 19.63 6.53 20.76
CA HIS A 114 20.45 5.36 21.03
C HIS A 114 19.93 4.12 20.32
N TRP A 115 20.04 4.11 18.99
CA TRP A 115 19.66 2.98 18.14
C TRP A 115 20.70 1.86 18.19
N ILE A 116 20.29 0.62 17.95
CA ILE A 116 21.18 -0.51 17.71
C ILE A 116 21.22 -0.72 16.18
N ILE A 117 22.40 -0.53 15.59
CA ILE A 117 22.61 -0.69 14.15
C ILE A 117 23.26 -2.04 13.87
N ILE A 118 22.65 -2.87 13.05
CA ILE A 118 23.22 -4.13 12.54
C ILE A 118 23.56 -3.89 11.06
N ARG A 119 24.84 -3.97 10.71
CA ARG A 119 25.27 -3.62 9.35
C ARG A 119 26.44 -4.46 8.86
N THR A 120 26.67 -4.46 7.56
CA THR A 120 27.96 -4.90 7.01
C THR A 120 29.09 -4.02 7.54
N ASN A 121 30.28 -4.58 7.71
CA ASN A 121 31.49 -3.81 8.05
C ASN A 121 32.14 -3.13 6.82
N ALA A 122 31.52 -3.25 5.63
CA ALA A 122 31.95 -2.48 4.48
C ALA A 122 31.83 -0.99 4.79
N PRO A 123 32.80 -0.16 4.31
CA PRO A 123 32.75 1.28 4.54
C PRO A 123 31.54 1.91 3.83
N ASP A 124 31.03 3.02 4.37
CA ASP A 124 29.86 3.72 3.80
C ASP A 124 30.07 4.12 2.34
N THR A 125 31.31 4.44 1.97
CA THR A 125 31.67 4.79 0.58
C THR A 125 31.57 3.63 -0.40
N ALA A 126 31.47 2.39 0.07
CA ALA A 126 31.28 1.21 -0.76
C ALA A 126 29.80 0.82 -0.92
N LEU A 127 28.93 1.34 -0.07
CA LEU A 127 27.48 1.19 -0.17
C LEU A 127 26.86 2.31 -1.03
N PRO A 128 25.63 2.13 -1.55
CA PRO A 128 24.91 3.25 -2.16
C PRO A 128 24.79 4.41 -1.16
N ALA A 129 24.75 5.63 -1.66
CA ALA A 129 24.42 6.77 -0.81
C ALA A 129 23.02 6.61 -0.20
N GLU A 130 22.79 7.24 0.93
CA GLU A 130 21.45 7.31 1.51
C GLU A 130 20.45 7.93 0.52
N GLY A 131 19.25 7.34 0.41
CA GLY A 131 18.26 7.71 -0.60
C GLY A 131 18.55 7.11 -1.99
N GLN A 132 19.47 6.16 -2.09
CA GLN A 132 19.74 5.41 -3.31
C GLN A 132 19.57 3.91 -3.05
N ARG A 133 18.76 3.28 -3.88
CA ARG A 133 18.44 1.86 -3.77
C ARG A 133 19.68 0.97 -3.87
N ALA A 134 19.85 0.09 -2.88
CA ALA A 134 20.78 -1.02 -2.99
C ALA A 134 20.26 -2.05 -4.00
N THR A 135 21.20 -2.69 -4.70
CA THR A 135 20.89 -3.74 -5.67
C THR A 135 21.66 -5.01 -5.35
N PRO A 136 21.29 -6.16 -5.91
CA PRO A 136 22.04 -7.41 -5.76
C PRO A 136 23.52 -7.33 -6.18
N CYS A 137 23.92 -6.27 -6.91
CA CYS A 137 25.31 -6.01 -7.26
C CYS A 137 26.23 -5.96 -6.03
N TYR A 138 25.73 -5.44 -4.92
CA TYR A 138 26.45 -5.35 -3.65
C TYR A 138 26.54 -6.69 -2.88
N ALA A 139 25.80 -7.69 -3.34
CA ALA A 139 25.91 -9.10 -2.89
C ALA A 139 26.61 -10.00 -3.92
N GLY A 140 27.32 -9.40 -4.88
CA GLY A 140 28.09 -10.13 -5.88
C GLY A 140 27.29 -10.61 -7.09
N VAL A 141 26.06 -10.16 -7.31
CA VAL A 141 25.18 -10.59 -8.39
C VAL A 141 25.05 -9.50 -9.46
N ALA A 142 25.60 -9.76 -10.64
CA ALA A 142 25.69 -8.79 -11.73
C ALA A 142 24.33 -8.46 -12.38
N SER A 143 23.40 -9.40 -12.39
CA SER A 143 22.06 -9.24 -12.96
C SER A 143 21.11 -10.32 -12.46
N LEU A 144 19.82 -10.04 -12.46
CA LEU A 144 18.76 -11.01 -12.25
C LEU A 144 17.97 -11.18 -13.56
N VAL A 145 17.80 -12.43 -13.98
CA VAL A 145 17.10 -12.74 -15.23
C VAL A 145 15.64 -12.30 -15.15
N GLY A 146 15.16 -11.59 -16.19
CA GLY A 146 13.78 -11.12 -16.27
C GLY A 146 13.44 -9.90 -15.43
N ARG A 147 14.42 -9.28 -14.80
CA ARG A 147 14.28 -8.03 -14.02
C ARG A 147 14.91 -6.87 -14.78
N PRO A 148 14.49 -5.63 -14.51
CA PRO A 148 15.16 -4.45 -15.03
C PRO A 148 16.65 -4.50 -14.74
N ARG A 149 17.44 -4.00 -15.67
CA ARG A 149 18.90 -3.92 -15.48
C ARG A 149 19.22 -2.88 -14.42
N TYR A 150 20.07 -3.23 -13.49
CA TYR A 150 20.70 -2.27 -12.58
C TYR A 150 22.17 -2.04 -12.96
N SER A 151 22.69 -0.87 -12.62
CA SER A 151 24.11 -0.56 -12.87
C SER A 151 25.00 -1.45 -12.01
N CYS A 152 25.72 -2.37 -12.62
CA CYS A 152 26.63 -3.29 -11.95
C CYS A 152 27.84 -3.59 -12.84
N SER A 153 28.74 -2.62 -12.95
CA SER A 153 29.97 -2.78 -13.74
C SER A 153 30.99 -3.72 -13.08
N ASN A 154 30.93 -3.84 -11.76
CA ASN A 154 31.80 -4.69 -10.98
C ASN A 154 31.05 -5.22 -9.74
N PRO A 155 30.52 -6.43 -9.77
CA PRO A 155 29.84 -7.02 -8.63
C PRO A 155 30.75 -7.11 -7.41
N GLN A 156 30.25 -6.57 -6.27
CA GLN A 156 31.00 -6.53 -5.01
C GLN A 156 30.25 -7.35 -3.96
N ASN A 157 30.85 -8.37 -3.41
CA ASN A 157 30.26 -9.15 -2.32
C ASN A 157 30.57 -8.49 -0.97
N ILE A 158 29.87 -7.37 -0.68
CA ILE A 158 30.09 -6.57 0.53
C ILE A 158 28.90 -6.57 1.49
N MET A 159 27.75 -7.06 1.08
CA MET A 159 26.65 -7.33 2.02
C MET A 159 27.00 -8.53 2.90
N ALA A 160 26.68 -8.45 4.19
CA ALA A 160 26.72 -9.61 5.05
C ALA A 160 25.42 -10.42 4.88
N ARG A 161 25.53 -11.72 4.64
CA ARG A 161 24.38 -12.59 4.42
C ARG A 161 23.86 -13.16 5.73
N VAL A 162 22.59 -12.90 6.02
CA VAL A 162 21.86 -13.47 7.15
C VAL A 162 20.79 -14.42 6.59
N GLN A 163 20.96 -15.73 6.81
CA GLN A 163 20.09 -16.72 6.19
C GLN A 163 19.49 -17.71 7.19
N MET A 164 18.25 -18.10 6.95
CA MET A 164 17.61 -19.15 7.73
C MET A 164 18.02 -20.54 7.23
N GLN A 165 18.14 -21.50 8.16
CA GLN A 165 18.50 -22.89 7.87
C GLN A 165 17.30 -23.84 7.89
N LYS A 166 16.19 -23.45 8.50
CA LYS A 166 14.97 -24.26 8.63
C LYS A 166 13.78 -23.51 8.08
N GLY A 167 12.77 -24.23 7.61
CA GLY A 167 11.48 -23.63 7.24
C GLY A 167 10.79 -22.91 8.40
N GLY A 168 9.80 -22.12 8.11
CA GLY A 168 9.06 -21.29 9.08
C GLY A 168 9.43 -19.82 9.04
N ASP A 169 9.33 -19.12 10.16
CA ASP A 169 9.65 -17.72 10.29
C ASP A 169 11.13 -17.46 10.52
N GLY A 170 11.64 -16.48 9.87
CA GLY A 170 12.85 -15.87 10.10
C GLY A 170 14.03 -16.16 9.51
N PRO A 171 15.13 -15.55 9.04
CA PRO A 171 16.28 -15.50 9.93
C PRO A 171 16.21 -14.39 11.00
N ILE A 172 15.39 -13.38 10.84
CA ILE A 172 15.30 -12.25 11.77
C ILE A 172 13.95 -12.24 12.47
N ARG A 173 13.97 -12.26 13.79
CA ARG A 173 12.77 -12.22 14.64
C ARG A 173 12.91 -11.16 15.71
N PHE A 174 11.97 -10.23 15.79
CA PHE A 174 11.90 -9.31 16.91
C PHE A 174 11.18 -9.97 18.09
N ALA A 175 11.80 -9.95 19.25
CA ALA A 175 11.14 -10.29 20.51
C ALA A 175 10.05 -9.26 20.81
N THR A 176 9.06 -9.64 21.61
CA THR A 176 8.01 -8.70 22.06
C THR A 176 8.64 -7.51 22.76
N GLY A 177 8.34 -6.30 22.29
CA GLY A 177 8.86 -5.04 22.81
C GLY A 177 10.26 -4.65 22.30
N ALA A 178 10.81 -5.39 21.30
CA ALA A 178 12.05 -4.96 20.64
C ALA A 178 11.87 -3.59 19.99
N ASN A 179 12.87 -2.71 20.15
CA ASN A 179 12.75 -1.34 19.67
C ASN A 179 14.10 -0.74 19.26
N TYR A 180 14.03 0.29 18.40
CA TYR A 180 15.17 1.08 17.92
C TYR A 180 16.27 0.24 17.26
N TYR A 181 15.88 -0.55 16.27
CA TYR A 181 16.80 -1.35 15.46
C TYR A 181 16.87 -0.85 14.01
N ARG A 182 18.09 -0.72 13.48
CA ARG A 182 18.32 -0.43 12.06
C ARG A 182 19.23 -1.49 11.43
N PHE A 183 18.85 -1.96 10.23
CA PHE A 183 19.65 -2.86 9.40
C PHE A 183 20.19 -2.10 8.20
N ILE A 184 21.48 -2.29 7.86
CA ILE A 184 22.09 -1.60 6.72
C ILE A 184 22.99 -2.54 5.93
N GLY A 185 22.77 -2.64 4.61
CA GLY A 185 23.67 -3.36 3.71
C GLY A 185 23.73 -4.86 3.98
N LEU A 186 22.59 -5.48 4.26
CA LEU A 186 22.47 -6.91 4.52
C LEU A 186 21.79 -7.63 3.35
N GLU A 187 22.26 -8.85 3.07
CA GLU A 187 21.54 -9.84 2.29
C GLU A 187 20.75 -10.74 3.25
N ILE A 188 19.42 -10.68 3.21
CA ILE A 188 18.55 -11.43 4.12
C ILE A 188 17.78 -12.45 3.31
N THR A 189 18.03 -13.75 3.57
CA THR A 189 17.51 -14.80 2.71
C THR A 189 17.31 -16.13 3.44
N ARG A 190 17.20 -17.18 2.70
CA ARG A 190 17.08 -18.58 3.12
C ARG A 190 18.24 -19.40 2.55
N ALA A 191 18.67 -20.45 3.23
CA ALA A 191 19.64 -21.39 2.67
C ALA A 191 19.01 -22.22 1.54
N ALA A 192 19.82 -22.73 0.66
CA ALA A 192 19.38 -23.63 -0.41
C ALA A 192 18.71 -24.90 0.14
N GLY A 193 17.71 -25.44 -0.56
CA GLY A 193 17.02 -26.68 -0.22
C GLY A 193 16.04 -26.57 0.94
N ILE A 194 15.71 -25.37 1.41
CA ILE A 194 14.66 -25.17 2.41
C ILE A 194 13.32 -25.06 1.71
N LEU A 195 12.44 -26.00 1.97
CA LEU A 195 11.07 -25.97 1.47
C LEU A 195 10.19 -25.11 2.41
N GLY A 196 9.42 -24.16 1.83
CA GLY A 196 8.42 -23.41 2.55
C GLY A 196 8.95 -22.46 3.63
N SER A 197 9.52 -21.33 3.25
CA SER A 197 9.83 -20.23 4.15
C SER A 197 8.60 -19.34 4.36
N ALA A 198 8.25 -19.03 5.62
CA ALA A 198 7.10 -18.19 5.90
C ALA A 198 7.43 -16.69 5.77
N ARG A 199 8.31 -16.14 6.59
CA ARG A 199 8.73 -14.73 6.56
C ARG A 199 10.22 -14.62 6.80
N LEU A 200 10.90 -13.66 6.15
CA LEU A 200 12.32 -13.41 6.42
C LEU A 200 12.52 -12.50 7.64
N ILE A 201 11.69 -11.49 7.78
CA ILE A 201 11.65 -10.61 8.96
C ILE A 201 10.27 -10.68 9.59
N THR A 202 10.19 -10.95 10.89
CA THR A 202 8.92 -11.11 11.61
C THR A 202 8.99 -10.58 13.05
N VAL A 203 7.82 -10.31 13.61
CA VAL A 203 7.64 -9.89 15.00
C VAL A 203 6.98 -10.98 15.81
N LYS A 204 7.44 -11.18 17.03
CA LYS A 204 6.81 -12.06 18.01
C LYS A 204 6.10 -11.22 19.07
N GLY A 205 4.96 -10.67 18.72
CA GLY A 205 4.23 -9.73 19.57
C GLY A 205 4.30 -8.30 19.01
N THR A 206 5.04 -7.41 19.67
CA THR A 206 5.21 -6.01 19.23
C THR A 206 6.66 -5.64 19.00
N ALA A 207 6.90 -4.72 18.04
CA ALA A 207 8.19 -4.06 17.87
C ALA A 207 7.96 -2.59 17.49
N ASP A 208 8.91 -1.71 17.80
CA ASP A 208 8.76 -0.28 17.60
C ASP A 208 10.07 0.37 17.13
N HIS A 209 9.99 1.37 16.25
CA HIS A 209 11.15 2.05 15.66
C HIS A 209 12.13 1.06 14.99
N ILE A 210 11.69 0.53 13.84
CA ILE A 210 12.46 -0.44 13.06
C ILE A 210 12.74 0.14 11.67
N VAL A 211 14.01 0.14 11.25
CA VAL A 211 14.41 0.58 9.91
C VAL A 211 15.17 -0.53 9.19
N VAL A 212 14.71 -0.87 7.99
CA VAL A 212 15.44 -1.73 7.04
C VAL A 212 15.89 -0.87 5.88
N ASP A 213 17.19 -0.75 5.68
CA ASP A 213 17.81 0.21 4.80
C ASP A 213 18.85 -0.47 3.89
N ARG A 214 18.85 -0.10 2.61
CA ARG A 214 19.83 -0.53 1.60
C ARG A 214 20.21 -2.00 1.72
N SER A 215 19.21 -2.87 1.83
CA SER A 215 19.36 -4.30 2.00
C SER A 215 18.72 -5.09 0.85
N TRP A 216 19.21 -6.28 0.58
CA TRP A 216 18.60 -7.19 -0.37
C TRP A 216 17.90 -8.33 0.38
N LEU A 217 16.57 -8.38 0.28
CA LEU A 217 15.75 -9.46 0.81
C LEU A 217 15.29 -10.34 -0.34
N HIS A 218 15.53 -11.64 -0.27
CA HIS A 218 15.14 -12.49 -1.38
C HIS A 218 14.82 -13.92 -1.00
N GLY A 219 13.96 -14.52 -1.82
CA GLY A 219 13.68 -15.94 -1.78
C GLY A 219 14.66 -16.77 -2.58
N ALA A 220 14.18 -17.80 -3.21
CA ALA A 220 14.90 -18.67 -4.14
C ALA A 220 14.09 -18.77 -5.44
N VAL A 221 14.76 -19.01 -6.56
CA VAL A 221 14.20 -18.95 -7.92
C VAL A 221 12.96 -19.83 -8.11
N GLN A 222 12.87 -20.97 -7.45
CA GLN A 222 11.78 -21.93 -7.63
C GLN A 222 11.07 -22.34 -6.35
N ASP A 223 11.76 -22.28 -5.20
CA ASP A 223 11.19 -22.68 -3.92
C ASP A 223 10.37 -21.57 -3.28
N GLU A 224 9.35 -21.92 -2.53
CA GLU A 224 8.47 -20.94 -1.89
C GLU A 224 9.17 -20.09 -0.82
N THR A 225 9.03 -18.78 -0.95
CA THR A 225 9.32 -17.80 0.11
C THR A 225 8.14 -16.85 0.19
N ARG A 226 7.39 -16.94 1.29
CA ARG A 226 6.08 -16.31 1.35
C ARG A 226 6.15 -14.81 1.56
N VAL A 227 6.92 -14.30 2.51
CA VAL A 227 6.93 -12.88 2.87
C VAL A 227 8.36 -12.39 3.15
N GLY A 228 8.72 -11.25 2.58
CA GLY A 228 9.97 -10.56 2.92
C GLY A 228 9.90 -9.96 4.33
N ILE A 229 9.03 -9.00 4.56
CA ILE A 229 8.84 -8.35 5.87
C ILE A 229 7.37 -8.41 6.28
N GLY A 230 7.10 -8.93 7.48
CA GLY A 230 5.79 -8.83 8.13
C GLY A 230 5.75 -7.64 9.09
N LEU A 231 5.00 -6.60 8.74
CA LEU A 231 4.86 -5.37 9.54
C LEU A 231 3.80 -5.46 10.65
N SER A 232 3.00 -6.52 10.67
CA SER A 232 1.96 -6.68 11.72
C SER A 232 2.61 -6.80 13.09
N GLY A 233 2.15 -5.99 14.03
CA GLY A 233 2.75 -5.85 15.36
C GLY A 233 3.89 -4.83 15.43
N MET A 234 4.19 -4.12 14.32
CA MET A 234 5.18 -3.04 14.32
C MET A 234 4.52 -1.66 14.40
N SER A 235 5.20 -0.74 15.06
CA SER A 235 4.95 0.70 14.98
C SER A 235 6.22 1.43 14.56
N ASN A 236 6.09 2.64 14.00
CA ASN A 236 7.20 3.49 13.56
C ASN A 236 8.24 2.72 12.72
N ALA A 237 7.78 2.00 11.68
CA ALA A 237 8.69 1.17 10.88
C ALA A 237 8.91 1.74 9.48
N ALA A 238 10.17 1.69 9.01
CA ALA A 238 10.56 2.11 7.67
C ALA A 238 11.29 0.99 6.92
N VAL A 239 10.98 0.87 5.63
CA VAL A 239 11.69 0.03 4.66
C VAL A 239 12.12 0.93 3.52
N VAL A 240 13.40 1.21 3.42
CA VAL A 240 13.91 2.21 2.50
C VAL A 240 15.08 1.68 1.67
N ASP A 241 15.20 2.18 0.44
CA ASP A 241 16.37 2.00 -0.43
C ASP A 241 16.78 0.52 -0.63
N SER A 242 15.82 -0.41 -0.56
CA SER A 242 16.08 -1.85 -0.50
C SER A 242 15.54 -2.59 -1.73
N TYR A 243 16.01 -3.81 -1.93
CA TYR A 243 15.66 -4.65 -3.08
C TYR A 243 15.01 -5.94 -2.58
N PHE A 244 13.86 -6.30 -3.16
CA PHE A 244 13.11 -7.51 -2.84
C PHE A 244 12.93 -8.35 -4.10
N SER A 245 13.29 -9.65 -4.06
CA SER A 245 13.09 -10.55 -5.19
C SER A 245 12.74 -11.98 -4.79
N ASP A 246 12.12 -12.70 -5.70
CA ASP A 246 11.78 -14.12 -5.57
C ASP A 246 10.87 -14.47 -4.38
N PHE A 247 9.85 -13.62 -4.12
CA PHE A 247 8.78 -13.96 -3.19
C PHE A 247 7.61 -14.59 -3.94
N HIS A 248 7.37 -15.87 -3.76
CA HIS A 248 6.31 -16.58 -4.48
C HIS A 248 5.78 -17.80 -3.74
N CYS A 249 4.55 -18.18 -4.08
CA CYS A 249 3.87 -19.42 -3.70
C CYS A 249 3.58 -20.22 -4.97
N ILE A 250 3.71 -21.53 -4.92
CA ILE A 250 3.51 -22.42 -6.08
C ILE A 250 2.02 -22.78 -6.15
N SER A 251 1.39 -22.60 -7.30
CA SER A 251 -0.01 -23.00 -7.49
C SER A 251 -0.16 -24.52 -7.43
N LYS A 252 -1.32 -24.99 -6.94
CA LYS A 252 -1.71 -26.41 -6.85
C LYS A 252 -0.91 -27.30 -5.89
N SER A 253 0.40 -27.16 -5.83
CA SER A 253 1.31 -28.03 -5.05
C SER A 253 1.96 -27.28 -3.89
N GLY A 254 1.87 -25.96 -3.84
CA GLY A 254 2.53 -25.15 -2.84
C GLY A 254 1.86 -25.19 -1.46
N SER A 255 2.62 -24.77 -0.48
CA SER A 255 2.21 -24.65 0.93
C SER A 255 1.56 -23.31 1.26
N CYS A 256 1.61 -22.34 0.34
CA CYS A 256 1.02 -21.01 0.49
C CYS A 256 0.26 -20.58 -0.77
N ILE A 257 -0.61 -19.57 -0.59
CA ILE A 257 -1.43 -18.98 -1.68
C ILE A 257 -1.27 -17.46 -1.79
N ASP A 258 -0.59 -16.85 -0.85
CA ASP A 258 -0.33 -15.40 -0.81
C ASP A 258 1.12 -15.16 -0.46
N SER A 259 1.88 -14.59 -1.41
CA SER A 259 3.26 -14.13 -1.20
C SER A 259 3.34 -12.62 -1.26
N HIS A 260 4.19 -12.01 -0.44
CA HIS A 260 4.37 -10.57 -0.37
C HIS A 260 5.85 -10.18 -0.22
N ALA A 261 6.26 -9.10 -0.86
CA ALA A 261 7.50 -8.44 -0.46
C ALA A 261 7.32 -7.83 0.94
N ILE A 262 6.21 -7.11 1.16
CA ILE A 262 5.86 -6.47 2.43
C ILE A 262 4.38 -6.73 2.75
N GLY A 263 4.10 -7.28 3.94
CA GLY A 263 2.74 -7.55 4.41
C GLY A 263 2.46 -6.95 5.78
N GLY A 264 1.23 -6.47 6.02
CA GLY A 264 0.81 -5.89 7.29
C GLY A 264 -0.71 -5.96 7.52
N GLY A 265 -1.20 -5.25 8.53
CA GLY A 265 -2.63 -5.07 8.77
C GLY A 265 -3.38 -6.28 9.33
N VAL A 266 -2.65 -7.24 9.90
CA VAL A 266 -3.21 -8.43 10.55
C VAL A 266 -2.71 -8.47 12.00
N SER A 267 -3.26 -7.59 12.85
CA SER A 267 -2.78 -7.38 14.20
C SER A 267 -3.89 -7.04 15.19
N ASN A 268 -3.63 -7.30 16.45
CA ASN A 268 -4.44 -6.88 17.59
C ASN A 268 -3.80 -5.70 18.35
N THR A 269 -2.74 -5.14 17.80
CA THR A 269 -2.05 -3.94 18.30
C THR A 269 -2.19 -2.80 17.31
N GLN A 270 -1.98 -1.56 17.74
CA GLN A 270 -1.96 -0.42 16.85
C GLN A 270 -0.67 -0.44 16.04
N ASP A 271 -0.81 -0.76 14.76
CA ASP A 271 0.29 -0.80 13.80
C ASP A 271 0.41 0.55 13.06
N GLY A 272 1.62 0.88 12.63
CA GLY A 272 1.93 2.15 11.96
C GLY A 272 2.39 3.24 12.95
N PRO A 273 2.85 4.42 12.46
CA PRO A 273 3.01 4.76 11.05
C PRO A 273 4.04 3.87 10.33
N PHE A 274 3.91 3.80 8.98
CA PHE A 274 4.85 3.06 8.13
C PHE A 274 5.36 3.92 6.98
N LYS A 275 6.65 3.75 6.65
CA LYS A 275 7.29 4.35 5.48
C LYS A 275 7.92 3.26 4.61
N ILE A 276 7.46 3.13 3.37
CA ILE A 276 7.98 2.20 2.36
C ILE A 276 8.42 3.04 1.17
N GLN A 277 9.72 3.25 1.03
CA GLN A 277 10.21 4.24 0.08
C GLN A 277 11.44 3.76 -0.68
N ASP A 278 11.48 4.05 -1.99
CA ASP A 278 12.59 3.80 -2.90
C ASP A 278 13.06 2.34 -2.93
N ASN A 279 12.11 1.40 -2.88
CA ASN A 279 12.43 -0.03 -2.96
C ASN A 279 12.10 -0.58 -4.36
N PHE A 280 12.85 -1.62 -4.78
CA PHE A 280 12.39 -2.55 -5.79
C PHE A 280 11.63 -3.68 -5.08
N LEU A 281 10.38 -3.89 -5.49
CA LEU A 281 9.47 -4.83 -4.83
C LEU A 281 8.99 -5.87 -5.82
N GLU A 282 9.27 -7.13 -5.57
CA GLU A 282 8.86 -8.24 -6.40
C GLU A 282 8.21 -9.33 -5.55
N ALA A 283 6.99 -9.69 -5.90
CA ALA A 283 6.30 -10.86 -5.37
C ALA A 283 5.28 -11.39 -6.38
N SER A 284 5.06 -12.69 -6.42
CA SER A 284 4.07 -13.27 -7.32
C SER A 284 2.64 -12.99 -6.86
N GLY A 285 2.39 -12.99 -5.57
CA GLY A 285 1.13 -12.57 -4.98
C GLY A 285 0.98 -11.05 -5.05
N GLN A 286 1.06 -10.38 -3.93
CA GLN A 286 1.08 -8.92 -3.87
C GLN A 286 2.45 -8.43 -3.41
N GLU A 287 3.02 -7.42 -4.07
CA GLU A 287 4.23 -6.79 -3.52
C GLU A 287 3.95 -6.14 -2.17
N ILE A 288 2.79 -5.47 -2.04
CA ILE A 288 2.34 -4.92 -0.76
C ILE A 288 0.89 -5.36 -0.49
N LEU A 289 0.65 -5.94 0.70
CA LEU A 289 -0.69 -6.24 1.19
C LEU A 289 -0.87 -5.75 2.64
N PHE A 290 -1.97 -5.02 2.88
CA PHE A 290 -2.45 -4.73 4.24
C PHE A 290 -3.82 -5.36 4.49
N GLY A 291 -3.87 -6.32 5.44
CA GLY A 291 -5.06 -7.08 5.81
C GLY A 291 -5.02 -8.53 5.34
N GLY A 292 -6.18 -9.17 5.25
CA GLY A 292 -6.28 -10.57 4.79
C GLY A 292 -6.13 -11.62 5.87
N GLY A 293 -6.09 -11.23 7.14
CA GLY A 293 -6.00 -12.12 8.29
C GLY A 293 -6.71 -11.55 9.52
N PRO A 294 -6.56 -12.20 10.70
CA PRO A 294 -7.18 -11.73 11.93
C PRO A 294 -6.67 -10.34 12.34
N ALA A 295 -7.59 -9.43 12.63
CA ALA A 295 -7.26 -8.13 13.15
C ALA A 295 -8.40 -7.55 13.99
N THR A 296 -8.05 -6.87 15.06
CA THR A 296 -9.00 -6.08 15.90
C THR A 296 -8.73 -4.58 15.78
N LEU A 297 -7.58 -4.20 15.20
CA LEU A 297 -7.20 -2.81 14.96
C LEU A 297 -6.81 -2.60 13.50
N THR A 298 -6.86 -1.36 13.05
CA THR A 298 -6.53 -0.96 11.68
C THR A 298 -5.24 -0.17 11.69
N PRO A 299 -4.23 -0.54 10.88
CA PRO A 299 -3.01 0.25 10.75
C PRO A 299 -3.28 1.62 10.14
N THR A 300 -2.51 2.62 10.55
CA THR A 300 -2.70 4.02 10.14
C THR A 300 -1.40 4.67 9.70
N ASP A 301 -1.54 5.71 8.87
CA ASP A 301 -0.44 6.59 8.48
C ASP A 301 0.65 5.84 7.70
N ILE A 302 0.29 5.41 6.49
CA ILE A 302 1.14 4.56 5.66
C ILE A 302 1.59 5.37 4.43
N GLU A 303 2.89 5.57 4.28
CA GLU A 303 3.50 6.21 3.11
C GLU A 303 4.21 5.18 2.24
N ILE A 304 3.85 5.13 0.95
CA ILE A 304 4.40 4.20 -0.04
C ILE A 304 4.84 5.06 -1.23
N ARG A 305 6.14 5.40 -1.27
CA ARG A 305 6.67 6.38 -2.20
C ARG A 305 7.83 5.84 -3.03
N ASN A 306 7.88 6.20 -4.31
CA ASN A 306 9.04 5.97 -5.17
C ASN A 306 9.48 4.49 -5.25
N ASN A 307 8.55 3.54 -5.12
CA ASN A 307 8.87 2.12 -5.26
C ASN A 307 8.63 1.65 -6.68
N HIS A 308 9.43 0.69 -7.12
CA HIS A 308 9.24 -0.05 -8.36
C HIS A 308 8.63 -1.41 -8.05
N PHE A 309 7.39 -1.63 -8.42
CA PHE A 309 6.68 -2.91 -8.33
C PHE A 309 6.86 -3.66 -9.64
N TRP A 310 7.27 -4.91 -9.54
CA TRP A 310 7.64 -5.69 -10.71
C TRP A 310 7.27 -7.16 -10.59
N LYS A 311 6.73 -7.75 -11.69
CA LYS A 311 6.63 -9.20 -11.83
C LYS A 311 7.36 -9.66 -13.09
N PRO A 312 8.31 -10.62 -13.00
CA PRO A 312 9.00 -11.13 -14.17
C PRO A 312 8.06 -11.87 -15.13
N TRP A 313 8.10 -11.56 -16.42
CA TRP A 313 7.30 -12.27 -17.43
C TRP A 313 7.57 -13.78 -17.49
N GLN A 314 8.75 -14.22 -17.04
CA GLN A 314 9.06 -15.65 -16.95
C GLN A 314 8.17 -16.40 -15.96
N TRP A 315 7.49 -15.74 -15.04
CA TRP A 315 6.51 -16.36 -14.14
C TRP A 315 5.15 -16.57 -14.80
N MET A 316 4.89 -15.93 -15.93
CA MET A 316 3.65 -16.12 -16.69
C MET A 316 3.72 -17.43 -17.49
N LYS A 317 2.80 -18.36 -17.21
CA LYS A 317 2.74 -19.64 -17.93
C LYS A 317 2.57 -19.42 -19.42
N GLY A 318 3.45 -20.05 -20.20
CA GLY A 318 3.48 -19.90 -21.67
C GLY A 318 4.41 -18.79 -22.16
N SER A 319 5.05 -18.02 -21.28
CA SER A 319 6.10 -17.07 -21.67
C SER A 319 7.38 -17.80 -22.10
N PRO A 320 8.20 -17.18 -22.96
CA PRO A 320 9.54 -17.66 -23.23
C PRO A 320 10.35 -17.79 -21.93
N ASN A 321 11.07 -18.90 -21.78
CA ASN A 321 11.87 -19.18 -20.56
C ASN A 321 11.03 -19.19 -19.26
N PHE A 322 9.84 -19.77 -19.31
CA PHE A 322 8.95 -19.90 -18.16
C PHE A 322 9.67 -20.49 -16.95
N ILE A 323 9.49 -19.86 -15.81
CA ILE A 323 9.99 -20.29 -14.49
C ILE A 323 8.78 -20.47 -13.56
N GLY A 324 8.62 -21.67 -13.06
CA GLY A 324 7.64 -22.04 -12.02
C GLY A 324 8.31 -22.78 -10.88
N GLY A 325 7.53 -23.44 -10.04
CA GLY A 325 8.02 -24.30 -8.98
C GLY A 325 8.84 -25.49 -9.50
N PRO A 326 9.51 -26.25 -8.62
CA PRO A 326 10.31 -27.42 -8.99
C PRO A 326 9.51 -28.50 -9.75
N ASP A 327 8.20 -28.52 -9.57
CA ASP A 327 7.24 -29.42 -10.24
C ASP A 327 6.69 -28.86 -11.57
N GLY A 328 7.16 -27.68 -12.00
CA GLY A 328 6.70 -27.01 -13.22
C GLY A 328 5.35 -26.31 -13.09
N ASN A 329 4.73 -26.28 -11.91
CA ASN A 329 3.52 -25.49 -11.69
C ASN A 329 3.85 -23.99 -11.64
N PRO A 330 2.97 -23.14 -12.22
CA PRO A 330 3.18 -21.69 -12.15
C PRO A 330 3.04 -21.17 -10.72
N PHE A 331 3.62 -20.01 -10.47
CA PHE A 331 3.38 -19.29 -9.21
C PHE A 331 1.97 -18.70 -9.16
N VAL A 332 1.48 -18.49 -7.95
CA VAL A 332 0.21 -17.80 -7.70
C VAL A 332 0.39 -16.31 -7.98
N ILE A 333 -0.26 -15.82 -9.03
CA ILE A 333 -0.20 -14.41 -9.41
C ILE A 333 -1.46 -13.69 -8.91
N LYS A 334 -1.26 -12.50 -8.32
CA LYS A 334 -2.34 -11.60 -7.88
C LYS A 334 -2.05 -10.14 -8.28
N ASN A 335 -2.42 -9.19 -7.42
CA ASN A 335 -2.23 -7.76 -7.65
C ASN A 335 -0.80 -7.30 -7.37
N HIS A 336 -0.43 -6.10 -7.78
CA HIS A 336 0.74 -5.41 -7.24
C HIS A 336 0.47 -4.90 -5.81
N PHE A 337 -0.68 -4.32 -5.61
CA PHE A 337 -1.02 -3.62 -4.37
C PHE A 337 -2.44 -3.97 -3.91
N GLU A 338 -2.59 -4.33 -2.64
CA GLU A 338 -3.90 -4.66 -2.09
C GLU A 338 -4.10 -4.10 -0.68
N LEU A 339 -5.26 -3.44 -0.46
CA LEU A 339 -5.71 -2.99 0.85
C LEU A 339 -7.01 -3.67 1.24
N LYS A 340 -7.00 -4.36 2.37
CA LYS A 340 -8.19 -4.92 3.04
C LYS A 340 -8.44 -4.29 4.41
N ASN A 341 -7.40 -3.71 5.02
CA ASN A 341 -7.46 -3.08 6.34
C ASN A 341 -6.37 -2.00 6.47
N ALA A 342 -6.72 -0.73 6.27
CA ALA A 342 -5.77 0.40 6.36
C ALA A 342 -6.51 1.75 6.45
N VAL A 343 -5.89 2.74 7.07
CA VAL A 343 -6.41 4.11 7.17
C VAL A 343 -5.29 5.12 6.94
N ARG A 344 -5.56 6.17 6.16
CA ARG A 344 -4.62 7.23 5.75
C ARG A 344 -3.38 6.63 5.06
N VAL A 345 -3.60 6.23 3.81
CA VAL A 345 -2.57 5.62 2.96
C VAL A 345 -2.25 6.57 1.82
N LEU A 346 -0.98 6.89 1.63
CA LEU A 346 -0.48 7.65 0.50
C LEU A 346 0.39 6.76 -0.38
N VAL A 347 0.01 6.63 -1.65
CA VAL A 347 0.76 5.93 -2.70
C VAL A 347 1.18 6.96 -3.74
N GLU A 348 2.46 7.34 -3.76
CA GLU A 348 2.94 8.47 -4.54
C GLU A 348 4.24 8.14 -5.27
N GLY A 349 4.34 8.56 -6.54
CA GLY A 349 5.59 8.44 -7.30
C GLY A 349 6.03 7.00 -7.58
N ASN A 350 5.11 6.04 -7.57
CA ASN A 350 5.45 4.63 -7.77
C ASN A 350 5.30 4.21 -9.24
N LEU A 351 6.13 3.26 -9.67
CA LEU A 351 6.03 2.55 -10.93
C LEU A 351 5.56 1.12 -10.68
N MET A 352 4.48 0.67 -11.33
CA MET A 352 3.93 -0.68 -11.22
C MET A 352 3.90 -1.32 -12.60
N GLU A 353 4.63 -2.42 -12.79
CA GLU A 353 4.78 -3.04 -14.11
C GLU A 353 4.58 -4.55 -14.09
N ASN A 354 3.91 -5.03 -15.15
CA ASN A 354 3.75 -6.45 -15.43
C ASN A 354 2.85 -7.18 -14.44
N ASN A 355 1.54 -7.07 -14.61
CA ASN A 355 0.58 -7.87 -13.85
C ASN A 355 -0.39 -8.59 -14.79
N TRP A 356 -0.78 -9.81 -14.42
CA TRP A 356 -1.70 -10.60 -15.23
C TRP A 356 -2.67 -11.41 -14.37
N GLY A 357 -3.75 -11.84 -14.99
CA GLY A 357 -4.75 -12.70 -14.38
C GLY A 357 -4.45 -14.19 -14.50
N GLY A 358 -5.47 -15.00 -14.32
CA GLY A 358 -5.41 -16.45 -14.49
C GLY A 358 -5.30 -17.24 -13.18
N PHE A 359 -5.31 -16.57 -12.02
CA PHE A 359 -5.45 -17.23 -10.74
C PHE A 359 -6.74 -16.77 -10.02
N ALA A 360 -6.75 -15.71 -9.27
CA ALA A 360 -7.93 -15.31 -8.48
C ALA A 360 -8.44 -13.90 -8.79
N GLU A 361 -7.59 -13.00 -9.27
CA GLU A 361 -7.83 -11.55 -9.18
C GLU A 361 -8.06 -10.86 -10.56
N GLY A 362 -8.45 -11.56 -11.57
CA GLY A 362 -8.85 -10.96 -12.86
C GLY A 362 -7.83 -10.04 -13.54
N GLY A 363 -6.57 -10.01 -13.08
CA GLY A 363 -5.49 -9.21 -13.66
C GLY A 363 -5.41 -7.76 -13.21
N TYR A 364 -6.20 -7.34 -12.21
CA TYR A 364 -6.11 -5.99 -11.64
C TYR A 364 -4.76 -5.73 -11.00
N ALA A 365 -4.14 -4.61 -11.34
CA ALA A 365 -2.88 -4.19 -10.73
C ALA A 365 -3.07 -3.73 -9.28
N VAL A 366 -4.14 -3.01 -9.01
CA VAL A 366 -4.48 -2.45 -7.70
C VAL A 366 -5.86 -2.92 -7.25
N LEU A 367 -5.94 -3.43 -6.02
CA LEU A 367 -7.19 -3.84 -5.39
C LEU A 367 -7.37 -3.12 -4.05
N ILE A 368 -8.41 -2.30 -3.94
CA ILE A 368 -8.79 -1.64 -2.69
C ILE A 368 -10.15 -2.16 -2.27
N ALA A 369 -10.17 -3.01 -1.23
CA ALA A 369 -11.39 -3.66 -0.80
C ALA A 369 -11.36 -3.99 0.70
N PRO A 370 -11.98 -3.17 1.57
CA PRO A 370 -12.14 -3.56 2.97
C PRO A 370 -12.80 -4.93 3.04
N LYS A 371 -12.19 -5.86 3.78
CA LYS A 371 -12.65 -7.25 3.77
C LYS A 371 -12.52 -7.90 5.14
N ASN A 372 -13.66 -8.36 5.64
CA ASN A 372 -13.74 -9.21 6.82
C ASN A 372 -13.75 -10.68 6.38
N GLN A 373 -12.59 -11.28 6.24
CA GLN A 373 -12.45 -12.64 5.72
C GLN A 373 -12.99 -13.68 6.70
N TYR A 374 -13.39 -14.82 6.15
CA TYR A 374 -13.75 -16.00 6.91
C TYR A 374 -12.51 -16.87 7.16
N SER A 375 -12.35 -17.32 8.39
CA SER A 375 -11.36 -18.31 8.75
C SER A 375 -12.01 -19.68 8.88
N THR A 376 -11.53 -20.64 8.10
CA THR A 376 -11.93 -22.04 8.23
C THR A 376 -11.47 -22.66 9.56
N TRP A 377 -10.41 -22.13 10.16
CA TRP A 377 -9.87 -22.59 11.44
C TRP A 377 -10.77 -22.24 12.62
N THR A 378 -11.38 -21.05 12.59
CA THR A 378 -12.25 -20.54 13.66
C THR A 378 -13.72 -20.62 13.30
N ALA A 379 -14.06 -21.04 12.08
CA ALA A 379 -15.42 -21.04 11.52
C ALA A 379 -16.13 -19.68 11.70
N SER A 380 -15.40 -18.58 11.62
CA SER A 380 -15.92 -17.23 11.85
C SER A 380 -15.22 -16.17 10.99
N SER A 381 -15.83 -15.00 10.91
CA SER A 381 -15.19 -13.80 10.36
C SER A 381 -14.12 -13.29 11.32
N ILE A 382 -12.97 -12.92 10.79
CA ILE A 382 -11.76 -12.68 11.58
C ILE A 382 -11.34 -11.21 11.68
N CYS A 383 -12.03 -10.32 10.97
CA CYS A 383 -11.74 -8.88 11.02
C CYS A 383 -13.01 -8.01 10.88
N PRO A 384 -13.91 -8.01 11.86
CA PRO A 384 -15.16 -7.22 11.81
C PRO A 384 -14.90 -5.70 11.78
N THR A 385 -13.73 -5.26 12.21
CA THR A 385 -13.29 -3.86 12.21
C THR A 385 -12.52 -3.46 10.96
N CYS A 386 -12.29 -4.41 10.03
CA CYS A 386 -11.59 -4.12 8.78
C CYS A 386 -12.27 -2.99 8.00
N ARG A 387 -11.48 -2.02 7.61
CA ARG A 387 -11.88 -0.86 6.81
C ARG A 387 -10.71 -0.37 5.98
N VAL A 388 -11.04 0.28 4.89
CA VAL A 388 -10.06 1.02 4.09
C VAL A 388 -10.60 2.43 3.88
N THR A 389 -9.98 3.41 4.49
CA THR A 389 -10.42 4.81 4.39
C THR A 389 -9.24 5.74 4.21
N ASP A 390 -9.48 6.85 3.51
CA ASP A 390 -8.48 7.88 3.32
C ASP A 390 -7.26 7.36 2.56
N VAL A 391 -7.49 7.00 1.29
CA VAL A 391 -6.45 6.47 0.40
C VAL A 391 -6.22 7.46 -0.73
N THR A 392 -4.97 7.88 -0.92
CA THR A 392 -4.54 8.70 -2.04
C THR A 392 -3.58 7.93 -2.93
N PHE A 393 -3.89 7.84 -4.22
CA PHE A 393 -2.96 7.48 -5.30
C PHE A 393 -2.68 8.70 -6.15
N ARG A 394 -1.42 9.10 -6.28
CA ARG A 394 -1.04 10.21 -7.14
C ARG A 394 0.37 10.03 -7.72
N TYR A 395 0.55 10.54 -8.94
CA TYR A 395 1.82 10.45 -9.67
C TYR A 395 2.32 9.00 -9.81
N VAL A 396 1.39 8.09 -10.12
CA VAL A 396 1.67 6.67 -10.27
C VAL A 396 1.51 6.28 -11.73
N ARG A 397 2.45 5.50 -12.27
CA ARG A 397 2.30 4.84 -13.56
C ARG A 397 2.09 3.35 -13.34
N ILE A 398 1.07 2.80 -14.01
CA ILE A 398 0.76 1.36 -14.03
C ILE A 398 0.80 0.91 -15.47
N SER A 399 1.63 -0.09 -15.79
CA SER A 399 1.87 -0.54 -17.15
C SER A 399 1.80 -2.05 -17.29
N HIS A 400 1.45 -2.54 -18.51
CA HIS A 400 1.47 -3.95 -18.88
C HIS A 400 0.63 -4.81 -17.91
N THR A 401 -0.63 -4.45 -17.75
CA THR A 401 -1.52 -5.11 -16.79
C THR A 401 -2.79 -5.63 -17.43
N GLY A 402 -3.33 -6.74 -16.88
CA GLY A 402 -4.59 -7.32 -17.32
C GLY A 402 -5.81 -6.45 -17.01
N ALA A 403 -5.75 -5.62 -15.98
CA ALA A 403 -6.72 -4.59 -15.60
C ALA A 403 -6.07 -3.58 -14.65
N GLY A 404 -6.62 -2.37 -14.56
CA GLY A 404 -6.07 -1.30 -13.73
C GLY A 404 -6.50 -1.37 -12.26
N PHE A 405 -7.46 -0.56 -11.86
CA PHE A 405 -7.97 -0.50 -10.48
C PHE A 405 -9.24 -1.34 -10.28
N CYS A 406 -9.31 -2.08 -9.18
CA CYS A 406 -10.55 -2.60 -8.62
C CYS A 406 -10.79 -1.94 -7.26
N LEU A 407 -11.83 -1.14 -7.18
CA LEU A 407 -12.26 -0.36 -6.02
C LEU A 407 -13.57 -0.96 -5.52
N ALA A 408 -13.53 -1.66 -4.40
CA ALA A 408 -14.71 -2.40 -3.97
C ALA A 408 -14.92 -2.32 -2.45
N THR A 409 -16.13 -2.58 -2.02
CA THR A 409 -16.41 -2.89 -0.62
C THR A 409 -16.82 -4.35 -0.51
N ALA A 410 -16.09 -5.15 0.27
CA ALA A 410 -16.34 -6.57 0.51
C ALA A 410 -16.46 -7.44 -0.77
N LEU A 411 -15.36 -7.72 -1.43
CA LEU A 411 -15.30 -8.51 -2.68
C LEU A 411 -15.80 -9.96 -2.60
N SER A 412 -15.98 -10.54 -1.44
CA SER A 412 -16.58 -11.86 -1.29
C SER A 412 -17.65 -11.76 -0.25
N GLY A 413 -18.82 -11.77 -0.73
CA GLY A 413 -19.87 -11.17 -0.02
C GLY A 413 -20.95 -12.10 0.39
N ASN A 414 -20.89 -13.22 0.74
CA ASN A 414 -21.95 -13.87 1.49
C ASN A 414 -21.41 -14.28 2.86
N GLY A 415 -22.26 -14.37 3.84
CA GLY A 415 -21.92 -14.82 5.18
C GLY A 415 -21.28 -16.23 5.25
N VAL A 416 -21.06 -16.88 4.09
CA VAL A 416 -20.34 -18.16 3.96
C VAL A 416 -18.84 -17.93 3.86
N ASN A 417 -18.39 -16.81 3.24
CA ASN A 417 -16.98 -16.54 2.96
C ASN A 417 -16.46 -15.28 3.68
N GLY A 418 -17.04 -14.90 4.77
CA GLY A 418 -16.68 -13.77 5.58
C GLY A 418 -17.87 -13.00 6.12
N GLY A 419 -17.64 -11.95 6.88
CA GLY A 419 -18.64 -11.03 7.40
C GLY A 419 -18.59 -9.69 6.71
N VAL A 420 -19.51 -8.80 7.09
CA VAL A 420 -19.51 -7.42 6.65
C VAL A 420 -18.29 -6.70 7.23
N ALA A 421 -17.49 -6.07 6.37
CA ALA A 421 -16.45 -5.12 6.78
C ALA A 421 -17.07 -3.73 7.00
N LEU A 422 -16.31 -2.83 7.61
CA LEU A 422 -16.69 -1.42 7.64
C LEU A 422 -16.56 -0.81 6.24
N ALA A 423 -17.24 0.32 6.00
CA ALA A 423 -17.28 0.93 4.67
C ALA A 423 -15.89 1.34 4.16
N GLY A 424 -15.67 1.13 2.86
CA GLY A 424 -14.63 1.82 2.12
C GLY A 424 -15.07 3.27 1.85
N LYS A 425 -14.19 4.25 2.09
CA LYS A 425 -14.56 5.65 1.90
C LYS A 425 -13.38 6.60 1.79
N ARG A 426 -13.61 7.72 1.10
CA ARG A 426 -12.65 8.80 0.88
C ARG A 426 -11.39 8.30 0.20
N TRP A 427 -11.57 7.83 -1.04
CA TRP A 427 -10.45 7.43 -1.91
C TRP A 427 -10.25 8.49 -2.99
N SER A 428 -9.01 8.93 -3.15
CA SER A 428 -8.58 9.92 -4.14
C SER A 428 -7.56 9.28 -5.08
N ILE A 429 -7.88 9.23 -6.36
CA ILE A 429 -6.97 8.73 -7.41
C ILE A 429 -6.81 9.85 -8.42
N HIS A 430 -5.62 10.43 -8.50
CA HIS A 430 -5.39 11.53 -9.43
C HIS A 430 -3.95 11.56 -9.95
N ASP A 431 -3.78 12.20 -11.10
CA ASP A 431 -2.48 12.28 -11.79
C ASP A 431 -1.84 10.90 -11.98
N VAL A 432 -2.66 9.93 -12.43
CA VAL A 432 -2.26 8.54 -12.65
C VAL A 432 -2.29 8.23 -14.14
N VAL A 433 -1.30 7.47 -14.60
CA VAL A 433 -1.28 6.90 -15.96
C VAL A 433 -1.52 5.40 -15.87
N LEU A 434 -2.55 4.92 -16.59
CA LEU A 434 -2.80 3.51 -16.86
C LEU A 434 -2.42 3.22 -18.30
N ASP A 435 -1.30 2.54 -18.47
CA ASP A 435 -0.63 2.35 -19.74
C ASP A 435 -0.63 0.87 -20.13
N ASP A 436 -0.94 0.54 -21.40
CA ASP A 436 -0.99 -0.83 -21.90
C ASP A 436 -1.82 -1.79 -21.01
N VAL A 437 -3.04 -1.38 -20.67
CA VAL A 437 -4.01 -2.23 -19.99
C VAL A 437 -4.70 -3.11 -21.04
N SER A 438 -4.49 -4.43 -20.99
CA SER A 438 -4.91 -5.29 -22.11
C SER A 438 -5.29 -6.70 -21.70
N THR A 439 -6.28 -7.25 -22.40
CA THR A 439 -6.70 -8.66 -22.30
C THR A 439 -5.60 -9.65 -22.69
N LYS A 440 -4.55 -9.22 -23.41
CA LYS A 440 -3.37 -10.06 -23.69
C LYS A 440 -2.65 -10.53 -22.41
N TYR A 441 -2.86 -9.84 -21.30
CA TYR A 441 -2.32 -10.19 -19.97
C TYR A 441 -3.33 -11.00 -19.12
N ILE A 442 -4.20 -11.77 -19.77
CA ILE A 442 -5.16 -12.66 -19.10
C ILE A 442 -6.02 -11.88 -18.07
N GLY A 443 -6.51 -10.72 -18.46
CA GLY A 443 -7.35 -9.86 -17.62
C GLY A 443 -8.59 -9.37 -18.37
N SER A 444 -9.37 -8.52 -17.71
CA SER A 444 -10.58 -7.93 -18.31
C SER A 444 -10.26 -6.81 -19.31
N GLY A 445 -9.05 -6.26 -19.31
CA GLY A 445 -8.69 -5.09 -20.10
C GLY A 445 -9.33 -3.78 -19.60
N THR A 446 -10.00 -3.79 -18.45
CA THR A 446 -10.73 -2.66 -17.87
C THR A 446 -9.78 -1.69 -17.16
N ALA A 447 -9.98 -0.37 -17.35
CA ALA A 447 -9.18 0.61 -16.62
C ALA A 447 -9.56 0.68 -15.15
N ILE A 448 -10.85 0.83 -14.83
CA ILE A 448 -11.32 1.03 -13.47
C ILE A 448 -12.61 0.21 -13.25
N GLU A 449 -12.66 -0.51 -12.13
CA GLU A 449 -13.88 -1.12 -11.62
C GLU A 449 -14.23 -0.47 -10.27
N ILE A 450 -15.51 -0.10 -10.08
CA ILE A 450 -16.06 0.38 -8.81
C ILE A 450 -17.26 -0.48 -8.44
N MET A 451 -17.14 -1.24 -7.35
CA MET A 451 -18.13 -2.24 -7.01
C MET A 451 -18.49 -2.20 -5.53
N ASN A 452 -19.77 -2.31 -5.25
CA ASN A 452 -20.30 -2.51 -3.92
C ASN A 452 -20.83 -3.95 -3.82
N SER A 453 -20.05 -4.85 -3.22
CA SER A 453 -20.39 -6.26 -3.14
C SER A 453 -21.28 -6.57 -1.95
N TRP A 454 -21.89 -7.72 -1.97
CA TRP A 454 -22.75 -8.32 -0.97
C TRP A 454 -22.07 -8.90 0.27
N PRO A 455 -22.73 -8.91 1.41
CA PRO A 455 -23.46 -7.78 1.98
C PRO A 455 -22.43 -6.75 2.41
N SER A 456 -22.66 -5.50 2.12
CA SER A 456 -21.64 -4.48 2.35
C SER A 456 -22.21 -3.19 2.94
N ASN A 457 -21.36 -2.44 3.66
CA ASN A 457 -21.61 -1.03 3.90
C ASN A 457 -21.38 -0.25 2.62
N ALA A 458 -22.07 0.87 2.45
CA ALA A 458 -21.97 1.68 1.24
C ALA A 458 -20.57 2.22 1.01
N LEU A 459 -20.01 1.95 -0.18
CA LEU A 459 -18.82 2.64 -0.67
C LEU A 459 -19.15 4.10 -0.92
N ASN A 460 -18.30 5.01 -0.46
CA ASN A 460 -18.59 6.42 -0.58
C ASN A 460 -17.37 7.32 -0.76
N ASN A 461 -17.57 8.46 -1.42
CA ASN A 461 -16.58 9.51 -1.66
C ASN A 461 -15.32 8.94 -2.37
N VAL A 462 -15.54 8.50 -3.61
CA VAL A 462 -14.46 8.07 -4.52
C VAL A 462 -14.24 9.16 -5.56
N THR A 463 -13.04 9.66 -5.63
CA THR A 463 -12.62 10.66 -6.63
C THR A 463 -11.62 10.04 -7.60
N ILE A 464 -11.92 10.15 -8.89
CA ILE A 464 -11.05 9.80 -10.02
C ILE A 464 -10.86 11.08 -10.83
N ASN A 465 -9.69 11.66 -10.76
CA ASN A 465 -9.45 13.00 -11.30
C ASN A 465 -8.10 13.07 -12.01
N HIS A 466 -8.01 13.74 -13.15
CA HIS A 466 -6.76 13.83 -13.91
C HIS A 466 -6.08 12.47 -14.15
N VAL A 467 -6.83 11.46 -14.56
CA VAL A 467 -6.29 10.15 -14.96
C VAL A 467 -6.16 10.09 -16.48
N THR A 468 -5.02 9.61 -16.97
CA THR A 468 -4.83 9.24 -18.38
C THR A 468 -4.81 7.73 -18.50
N ALA A 469 -5.73 7.12 -19.27
CA ALA A 469 -5.86 5.66 -19.31
C ALA A 469 -6.11 5.12 -20.71
N PHE A 470 -5.43 4.02 -21.00
CA PHE A 470 -5.53 3.28 -22.26
C PHE A 470 -5.94 1.83 -21.98
N PRO A 471 -7.24 1.57 -21.63
CA PRO A 471 -7.78 0.22 -21.54
C PRO A 471 -7.85 -0.45 -22.91
N ASP A 472 -8.00 -1.77 -22.91
CA ASP A 472 -8.20 -2.54 -24.14
C ASP A 472 -9.42 -2.01 -24.91
N PRO A 473 -9.28 -1.70 -26.20
CA PRO A 473 -10.39 -1.17 -27.02
C PRO A 473 -11.63 -2.08 -27.07
N GLY A 474 -11.47 -3.38 -26.82
CA GLY A 474 -12.57 -4.35 -26.72
C GLY A 474 -13.27 -4.36 -25.35
N SER A 475 -12.72 -3.67 -24.36
CA SER A 475 -13.16 -3.71 -22.96
C SER A 475 -13.89 -2.41 -22.52
N HIS A 476 -13.66 -1.94 -21.31
CA HIS A 476 -14.39 -0.87 -20.64
C HIS A 476 -13.44 0.14 -19.99
N MET A 477 -13.78 1.42 -20.06
CA MET A 477 -13.10 2.40 -19.23
C MET A 477 -13.51 2.28 -17.75
N LEU A 478 -14.80 2.00 -17.53
CA LEU A 478 -15.38 1.93 -16.18
C LEU A 478 -16.35 0.75 -16.08
N THR A 479 -16.08 -0.16 -15.17
CA THR A 479 -17.06 -1.17 -14.74
C THR A 479 -17.68 -0.72 -13.42
N VAL A 480 -19.01 -0.77 -13.32
CA VAL A 480 -19.75 -0.43 -12.10
C VAL A 480 -20.64 -1.58 -11.68
N GLY A 481 -20.85 -1.74 -10.39
CA GLY A 481 -21.74 -2.76 -9.88
C GLY A 481 -22.19 -2.49 -8.45
N ASN A 482 -23.41 -2.88 -8.15
CA ASN A 482 -23.93 -2.87 -6.79
C ASN A 482 -24.86 -4.07 -6.63
N THR A 483 -24.51 -5.00 -5.76
CA THR A 483 -25.35 -6.20 -5.55
C THR A 483 -26.71 -5.82 -4.95
N VAL A 484 -27.72 -6.63 -5.20
CA VAL A 484 -29.12 -6.35 -4.82
C VAL A 484 -29.29 -6.04 -3.34
N SER A 485 -28.48 -6.63 -2.49
CA SER A 485 -28.55 -6.46 -1.04
C SER A 485 -27.56 -5.43 -0.49
N ALA A 486 -26.75 -4.82 -1.35
CA ALA A 486 -25.82 -3.80 -0.92
C ALA A 486 -26.50 -2.42 -0.87
N ALA A 487 -26.06 -1.57 0.06
CA ALA A 487 -26.47 -0.19 0.07
C ALA A 487 -25.95 0.55 -1.18
N PRO A 488 -26.70 1.49 -1.76
CA PRO A 488 -26.24 2.27 -2.90
C PRO A 488 -24.94 3.00 -2.61
N MET A 489 -24.04 3.03 -3.58
CA MET A 489 -22.83 3.85 -3.52
C MET A 489 -23.16 5.33 -3.62
N TYR A 490 -22.32 6.20 -3.08
CA TYR A 490 -22.51 7.64 -3.20
C TYR A 490 -21.21 8.43 -3.20
N GLY A 491 -21.27 9.66 -3.72
CA GLY A 491 -20.13 10.57 -3.71
C GLY A 491 -19.07 10.24 -4.76
N LEU A 492 -19.46 9.75 -5.94
CA LEU A 492 -18.52 9.61 -7.06
C LEU A 492 -18.17 10.98 -7.65
N VAL A 493 -16.86 11.26 -7.77
CA VAL A 493 -16.34 12.36 -8.58
C VAL A 493 -15.44 11.77 -9.65
N PHE A 494 -15.84 11.89 -10.92
CA PHE A 494 -15.10 11.40 -12.07
C PHE A 494 -14.90 12.55 -13.05
N THR A 495 -13.78 13.23 -12.95
CA THR A 495 -13.59 14.53 -13.62
C THR A 495 -12.19 14.67 -14.21
N ASN A 496 -12.09 15.48 -15.26
CA ASN A 496 -10.81 15.93 -15.84
C ASN A 496 -9.91 14.79 -16.39
N ASN A 497 -10.50 13.63 -16.68
CA ASN A 497 -9.76 12.47 -17.15
C ASN A 497 -9.60 12.49 -18.68
N LEU A 498 -8.54 11.85 -19.20
CA LEU A 498 -8.38 11.48 -20.61
C LEU A 498 -8.36 9.95 -20.71
N ILE A 499 -9.45 9.34 -21.15
CA ILE A 499 -9.58 7.88 -21.12
C ILE A 499 -10.15 7.37 -22.43
N VAL A 500 -9.53 6.32 -22.99
CA VAL A 500 -10.11 5.52 -24.07
C VAL A 500 -11.33 4.78 -23.53
N THR A 501 -12.47 4.94 -24.17
CA THR A 501 -13.75 4.47 -23.62
C THR A 501 -13.95 2.95 -23.73
N GLY A 502 -13.34 2.32 -24.73
CA GLY A 502 -13.58 0.93 -25.05
C GLY A 502 -14.96 0.66 -25.70
N ARG A 503 -15.26 -0.61 -25.95
CA ARG A 503 -16.49 -1.02 -26.66
C ARG A 503 -17.76 -0.75 -25.87
N TYR A 504 -17.73 -0.96 -24.56
CA TYR A 504 -18.83 -0.70 -23.64
C TYR A 504 -18.33 0.23 -22.54
N PRO A 505 -18.32 1.55 -22.77
CA PRO A 505 -17.60 2.51 -21.94
C PRO A 505 -17.86 2.42 -20.45
N VAL A 506 -19.15 2.36 -20.07
CA VAL A 506 -19.58 2.10 -18.69
C VAL A 506 -20.33 0.78 -18.67
N TRP A 507 -19.64 -0.24 -18.21
CA TRP A 507 -20.19 -1.58 -18.09
C TRP A 507 -20.82 -1.80 -16.73
N ASN A 508 -22.07 -2.23 -16.71
CA ASN A 508 -22.72 -2.69 -15.50
C ASN A 508 -22.54 -4.20 -15.37
N THR A 509 -22.10 -4.69 -14.22
CA THR A 509 -21.86 -6.12 -13.98
C THR A 509 -23.11 -7.01 -14.10
N GLY A 510 -24.26 -6.41 -14.37
CA GLY A 510 -25.49 -7.10 -14.81
C GLY A 510 -26.27 -7.79 -13.72
N GLY A 511 -27.31 -8.41 -14.17
CA GLY A 511 -28.10 -9.52 -13.68
C GLY A 511 -28.78 -9.42 -12.33
N SER A 512 -28.16 -9.26 -11.27
CA SER A 512 -28.74 -9.20 -9.91
C SER A 512 -28.25 -8.00 -9.11
N THR A 513 -27.91 -6.93 -9.82
CA THR A 513 -27.47 -5.70 -9.18
C THR A 513 -28.62 -4.70 -9.03
N SER A 514 -28.63 -3.96 -7.92
CA SER A 514 -29.61 -2.90 -7.67
C SER A 514 -29.46 -1.72 -8.62
N CYS A 515 -28.33 -1.59 -9.30
CA CYS A 515 -28.04 -0.54 -10.25
C CYS A 515 -28.01 -1.03 -11.70
N SER A 516 -28.62 -2.19 -12.00
CA SER A 516 -28.68 -2.71 -13.37
C SER A 516 -29.40 -1.71 -14.26
N ALA A 517 -28.77 -1.36 -15.36
CA ALA A 517 -29.34 -0.55 -16.41
C ALA A 517 -28.88 -1.08 -17.75
N ALA A 518 -29.44 -0.59 -18.83
CA ALA A 518 -29.19 -1.03 -20.18
C ALA A 518 -27.83 -0.56 -20.74
N ASN A 519 -26.77 -0.54 -19.95
CA ASN A 519 -25.43 -0.08 -20.33
C ASN A 519 -25.39 1.32 -20.97
N VAL A 520 -26.34 2.16 -20.63
CA VAL A 520 -26.35 3.57 -21.04
C VAL A 520 -25.53 4.35 -20.00
N PRO A 521 -24.44 5.00 -20.39
CA PRO A 521 -23.49 5.58 -19.44
C PRO A 521 -24.10 6.44 -18.34
N VAL A 522 -24.88 7.46 -18.70
CA VAL A 522 -25.52 8.36 -17.71
C VAL A 522 -26.48 7.60 -16.79
N THR A 523 -27.24 6.65 -17.34
CA THR A 523 -28.21 5.86 -16.57
C THR A 523 -27.49 4.91 -15.60
N SER A 524 -26.45 4.22 -16.07
CA SER A 524 -25.65 3.32 -15.23
C SER A 524 -24.97 4.06 -14.08
N ILE A 525 -24.40 5.24 -14.35
CA ILE A 525 -23.77 6.08 -13.32
C ILE A 525 -24.80 6.52 -12.28
N ASN A 526 -25.95 7.07 -12.73
CA ASN A 526 -26.99 7.58 -11.82
C ASN A 526 -27.68 6.48 -11.00
N ASN A 527 -27.81 5.28 -11.55
CA ASN A 527 -28.41 4.16 -10.83
C ASN A 527 -27.46 3.56 -9.79
N CYS A 528 -26.14 3.52 -10.07
CA CYS A 528 -25.16 2.94 -9.16
C CYS A 528 -24.73 3.91 -8.06
N PHE A 529 -24.77 5.22 -8.32
CA PHE A 529 -24.33 6.24 -7.38
C PHE A 529 -25.45 7.24 -7.09
N THR A 530 -25.90 7.29 -5.85
CA THR A 530 -26.98 8.22 -5.45
C THR A 530 -26.58 9.69 -5.56
N THR A 531 -25.27 9.98 -5.48
CA THR A 531 -24.69 11.30 -5.79
C THR A 531 -23.44 11.11 -6.62
N ASN A 532 -23.33 11.84 -7.71
CA ASN A 532 -22.16 11.79 -8.57
C ASN A 532 -21.89 13.12 -9.28
N VAL A 533 -20.62 13.33 -9.65
CA VAL A 533 -20.15 14.36 -10.58
C VAL A 533 -19.32 13.64 -11.64
N PHE A 534 -19.83 13.63 -12.88
CA PHE A 534 -19.13 13.05 -14.02
C PHE A 534 -19.01 14.13 -15.10
N ALA A 535 -17.90 14.85 -15.12
CA ALA A 535 -17.78 16.09 -15.86
C ALA A 535 -16.36 16.35 -16.37
N ASN A 536 -16.26 17.12 -17.45
CA ASN A 536 -14.99 17.58 -18.05
C ASN A 536 -13.99 16.44 -18.32
N ASN A 537 -14.48 15.28 -18.76
CA ASN A 537 -13.61 14.19 -19.19
C ASN A 537 -13.45 14.21 -20.71
N GLY A 538 -12.27 13.92 -21.21
CA GLY A 538 -12.00 13.58 -22.59
C GLY A 538 -12.23 12.06 -22.79
N LEU A 539 -13.40 11.71 -23.34
CA LEU A 539 -13.83 10.35 -23.58
C LEU A 539 -13.41 9.94 -24.98
N ILE A 540 -12.19 9.36 -25.08
CA ILE A 540 -11.52 9.12 -26.37
C ILE A 540 -12.17 7.94 -27.10
N ALA A 541 -12.45 8.12 -28.40
CA ALA A 541 -13.00 7.11 -29.29
C ALA A 541 -14.34 6.52 -28.79
N ALA A 542 -15.22 7.38 -28.26
CA ALA A 542 -16.53 6.95 -27.79
C ALA A 542 -17.32 6.29 -28.94
N PRO A 543 -17.89 5.07 -28.72
CA PRO A 543 -18.63 4.37 -29.77
C PRO A 543 -19.85 5.15 -30.21
N ALA A 544 -20.20 5.11 -31.50
CA ALA A 544 -21.37 5.78 -32.06
C ALA A 544 -22.70 5.36 -31.39
N ALA A 545 -22.76 4.17 -30.80
CA ALA A 545 -23.91 3.71 -30.01
C ALA A 545 -24.14 4.53 -28.72
N PHE A 546 -23.15 5.29 -28.28
CA PHE A 546 -23.20 6.13 -27.09
C PHE A 546 -22.85 7.58 -27.44
N PRO A 547 -23.74 8.27 -28.17
CA PRO A 547 -23.51 9.65 -28.60
C PRO A 547 -23.40 10.60 -27.38
N PRO A 548 -22.96 11.86 -27.54
CA PRO A 548 -22.80 12.80 -26.45
C PRO A 548 -24.04 12.92 -25.53
N SER A 549 -25.24 12.73 -26.06
CA SER A 549 -26.50 12.73 -25.28
C SER A 549 -26.67 11.52 -24.34
N ALA A 550 -25.88 10.46 -24.51
CA ALA A 550 -25.86 9.31 -23.61
C ALA A 550 -24.99 9.54 -22.35
N TRP A 551 -24.35 10.69 -22.26
CA TRP A 551 -23.41 11.04 -21.21
C TRP A 551 -23.87 12.26 -20.42
N PRO A 552 -23.39 12.43 -19.17
CA PRO A 552 -23.54 13.72 -18.48
C PRO A 552 -22.95 14.85 -19.34
N SER A 553 -23.58 16.03 -19.29
CA SER A 553 -23.11 17.22 -20.01
C SER A 553 -21.69 17.61 -19.59
N THR A 554 -21.02 18.43 -20.39
CA THR A 554 -19.65 18.95 -20.14
C THR A 554 -18.49 18.02 -20.48
N ASN A 555 -18.74 16.76 -20.82
CA ASN A 555 -17.69 15.87 -21.30
C ASN A 555 -17.33 16.15 -22.78
N MET A 556 -16.08 15.88 -23.14
CA MET A 556 -15.54 16.05 -24.47
C MET A 556 -15.30 14.70 -25.14
N PHE A 557 -15.41 14.65 -26.46
CA PHE A 557 -15.39 13.39 -27.21
C PHE A 557 -14.35 13.44 -28.34
N PRO A 558 -13.04 13.30 -28.01
CA PRO A 558 -12.02 13.13 -29.05
C PRO A 558 -12.35 11.93 -29.92
N PRO A 559 -12.51 12.11 -31.26
CA PRO A 559 -12.91 10.99 -32.14
C PRO A 559 -11.89 9.84 -32.15
N THR A 560 -10.61 10.20 -32.08
CA THR A 560 -9.50 9.24 -32.06
C THR A 560 -8.41 9.68 -31.10
N ILE A 561 -7.47 8.81 -30.80
CA ILE A 561 -6.31 9.14 -29.93
C ILE A 561 -5.44 10.26 -30.54
N PRO A 562 -5.14 10.26 -31.85
CA PRO A 562 -4.43 11.38 -32.48
C PRO A 562 -5.09 12.75 -32.27
N ASP A 563 -6.42 12.82 -32.20
CA ASP A 563 -7.15 14.08 -32.00
C ASP A 563 -6.94 14.68 -30.59
N VAL A 564 -6.37 13.92 -29.67
CA VAL A 564 -5.99 14.43 -28.33
C VAL A 564 -4.71 15.25 -28.39
N ASP A 565 -3.85 14.97 -29.39
CA ASP A 565 -2.58 15.66 -29.61
C ASP A 565 -1.59 15.51 -28.44
N PHE A 566 -1.31 14.24 -28.08
CA PHE A 566 -0.24 13.91 -27.13
C PHE A 566 1.15 14.15 -27.74
N ALA A 567 2.12 14.57 -26.94
CA ALA A 567 3.50 14.75 -27.36
C ALA A 567 4.12 13.45 -27.94
N ASN A 568 3.80 12.31 -27.36
CA ASN A 568 4.11 10.99 -27.93
C ASN A 568 3.16 9.93 -27.35
N TYR A 569 2.21 9.47 -28.13
CA TYR A 569 1.29 8.41 -27.69
C TYR A 569 1.98 7.04 -27.54
N ASN A 570 2.97 6.74 -28.38
CA ASN A 570 3.72 5.47 -28.39
C ASN A 570 2.83 4.21 -28.27
N ASN A 571 1.71 4.18 -28.99
CA ASN A 571 0.72 3.10 -28.94
C ASN A 571 0.18 2.77 -27.54
N GLY A 572 0.13 3.76 -26.61
CA GLY A 572 -0.31 3.57 -25.23
C GLY A 572 0.63 2.69 -24.40
N ASN A 573 1.91 2.72 -24.71
CA ASN A 573 2.93 1.91 -24.05
C ASN A 573 4.20 2.74 -23.84
N GLY A 574 4.41 3.24 -22.62
CA GLY A 574 5.58 4.05 -22.28
C GLY A 574 5.65 5.40 -22.99
N GLY A 575 4.51 5.99 -23.37
CA GLY A 575 4.44 7.26 -24.06
C GLY A 575 4.69 8.47 -23.17
N ASN A 576 4.88 9.62 -23.84
CA ASN A 576 4.78 10.94 -23.21
C ASN A 576 3.38 11.52 -23.49
N TYR A 577 2.50 11.37 -22.53
CA TYR A 577 1.08 11.76 -22.66
C TYR A 577 0.82 13.23 -22.29
N GLN A 578 1.85 14.06 -22.25
CA GLN A 578 1.70 15.51 -22.15
C GLN A 578 0.98 16.04 -23.39
N LEU A 579 0.01 16.96 -23.20
CA LEU A 579 -0.68 17.59 -24.30
C LEU A 579 0.23 18.59 -25.01
N MET A 580 0.25 18.54 -26.36
CA MET A 580 0.94 19.53 -27.17
C MET A 580 0.27 20.92 -27.02
N PRO A 581 0.99 22.02 -27.27
CA PRO A 581 0.40 23.37 -27.20
C PRO A 581 -0.82 23.58 -28.10
N SER A 582 -0.91 22.81 -29.18
CA SER A 582 -2.01 22.80 -30.15
C SER A 582 -3.26 22.02 -29.71
N SER A 583 -3.16 21.22 -28.66
CA SER A 583 -4.27 20.38 -28.19
C SER A 583 -5.45 21.24 -27.70
N SER A 584 -6.64 20.93 -28.21
CA SER A 584 -7.89 21.55 -27.76
C SER A 584 -8.32 21.14 -26.35
N TYR A 585 -7.62 20.19 -25.73
CA TYR A 585 -7.91 19.69 -24.37
C TYR A 585 -7.04 20.31 -23.29
N LYS A 586 -6.21 21.29 -23.68
CA LYS A 586 -5.47 22.13 -22.72
C LYS A 586 -6.40 23.10 -22.01
N ASN A 587 -6.16 23.27 -20.72
CA ASN A 587 -6.93 24.18 -19.85
C ASN A 587 -8.44 23.92 -19.85
N GLN A 588 -8.88 22.69 -20.16
CA GLN A 588 -10.29 22.30 -20.21
C GLN A 588 -10.77 21.61 -18.94
N ALA A 589 -9.91 21.40 -17.98
CA ALA A 589 -10.27 20.82 -16.70
C ALA A 589 -11.09 21.80 -15.83
N THR A 590 -11.83 21.26 -14.87
CA THR A 590 -12.66 22.07 -13.94
C THR A 590 -11.83 23.00 -13.06
N ASP A 591 -10.54 22.70 -12.89
CA ASP A 591 -9.57 23.51 -12.14
C ASP A 591 -8.70 24.40 -13.05
N GLY A 592 -9.03 24.48 -14.34
CA GLY A 592 -8.32 25.29 -15.32
C GLY A 592 -7.00 24.70 -15.83
N LYS A 593 -6.70 23.46 -15.47
CA LYS A 593 -5.52 22.72 -15.98
C LYS A 593 -5.85 21.94 -17.25
N ASP A 594 -4.85 21.24 -17.77
CA ASP A 594 -4.97 20.31 -18.88
C ASP A 594 -5.80 19.08 -18.45
N LEU A 595 -6.52 18.47 -19.38
CA LEU A 595 -7.17 17.18 -19.11
C LEU A 595 -6.12 16.07 -19.01
N GLY A 596 -6.45 15.04 -18.23
CA GLY A 596 -5.57 13.89 -17.98
C GLY A 596 -4.51 14.17 -16.93
N ALA A 597 -3.59 13.25 -16.76
CA ALA A 597 -2.54 13.30 -15.75
C ALA A 597 -1.51 14.41 -16.01
N ASN A 598 -1.05 15.06 -14.95
CA ASN A 598 0.07 16.00 -15.02
C ASN A 598 1.38 15.23 -15.20
N ILE A 599 1.76 14.99 -16.46
CA ILE A 599 2.91 14.17 -16.81
C ILE A 599 4.24 14.77 -16.32
N VAL A 600 4.34 16.11 -16.24
CA VAL A 600 5.55 16.78 -15.74
C VAL A 600 5.75 16.45 -14.25
N GLN A 601 4.71 16.60 -13.45
CA GLN A 601 4.78 16.29 -12.01
C GLN A 601 4.93 14.78 -11.77
N LEU A 602 4.23 13.94 -12.55
CA LEU A 602 4.36 12.49 -12.47
C LEU A 602 5.81 12.06 -12.73
N ASN A 603 6.43 12.54 -13.81
CA ASN A 603 7.82 12.20 -14.11
C ASN A 603 8.80 12.73 -13.03
N ALA A 604 8.56 13.94 -12.51
CA ALA A 604 9.37 14.50 -11.41
C ALA A 604 9.25 13.64 -10.13
N ALA A 605 8.04 13.21 -9.79
CA ALA A 605 7.79 12.34 -8.62
C ALA A 605 8.43 10.95 -8.79
N MET A 606 8.64 10.48 -10.02
CA MET A 606 9.18 9.15 -10.32
C MET A 606 10.68 9.16 -10.64
N THR A 607 11.39 10.28 -10.51
CA THR A 607 12.79 10.39 -10.98
C THR A 607 13.74 9.37 -10.34
N SER A 608 13.50 8.93 -9.10
CA SER A 608 14.33 7.94 -8.40
C SER A 608 13.92 6.48 -8.65
N VAL A 609 12.80 6.24 -9.34
CA VAL A 609 12.21 4.89 -9.43
C VAL A 609 12.85 4.03 -10.52
N GLN A 610 13.43 4.61 -11.57
CA GLN A 610 13.94 3.93 -12.76
C GLN A 610 15.38 3.44 -12.62
#